data_9e13734eda80d57602689a627ea6a045
#
_entry.id   9e13734eda80d57602689a627ea6a045
#
_cell.length_a   1.000
_cell.length_b   1.000
_cell.length_c   1.000
_cell.angle_alpha   90.00
_cell.angle_beta   90.00
_cell.angle_gamma   90.00
#
_symmetry.space_group_name_H-M   'P 1'
#
loop_
_entity.id
_entity.type
_entity.pdbx_description
1 polymer ?
#
loop_
_entity_poly.entity_id
_entity_poly.type
_entity_poly.pdbx_seq_one_letter_code
_entity_poly.pdbx_strand_id
1 'polypeptide(L)'
;AKASQIKAAIELGRRLKSYKAQSSFCIKSPSDAAELVMEEMRYLRKECLKLIMLNIKNMVISIKDISMGSLNSSIVHPREIYVEAIKASSASIIICHNHPSGDPSPSEEDMNITRRICEAGKIVGIDLIDHLVIGDGKFVSFKEKGLL
;
A
#
# COMPACT_ATOMS: atom_id res chain seq x y z
N ALA A 1 8.12 -21.00 -26.76
CA ALA A 1 9.47 -20.58 -26.32
C ALA A 1 9.68 -19.06 -26.39
N LYS A 2 9.60 -18.41 -27.58
CA LYS A 2 9.87 -16.96 -27.73
C LYS A 2 8.91 -16.07 -26.89
N ALA A 3 7.61 -16.34 -26.87
CA ALA A 3 6.64 -15.57 -26.10
C ALA A 3 6.92 -15.62 -24.58
N SER A 4 7.34 -16.77 -24.08
CA SER A 4 7.71 -16.95 -22.67
C SER A 4 8.99 -16.16 -22.31
N GLN A 5 9.95 -16.12 -23.21
CA GLN A 5 11.18 -15.34 -23.04
C GLN A 5 10.92 -13.83 -23.00
N ILE A 6 10.05 -13.34 -23.92
CA ILE A 6 9.64 -11.93 -23.97
C ILE A 6 8.91 -11.56 -22.66
N LYS A 7 7.97 -12.39 -22.22
CA LYS A 7 7.23 -12.17 -20.96
C LYS A 7 8.17 -12.16 -19.76
N ALA A 8 9.12 -13.09 -19.69
CA ALA A 8 10.12 -13.14 -18.63
C ALA A 8 11.04 -11.90 -18.64
N ALA A 9 11.46 -11.43 -19.79
CA ALA A 9 12.30 -10.24 -19.91
C ALA A 9 11.56 -8.96 -19.48
N ILE A 10 10.29 -8.81 -19.88
CA ILE A 10 9.43 -7.69 -19.44
C ILE A 10 9.25 -7.72 -17.94
N GLU A 11 8.93 -8.89 -17.37
CA GLU A 11 8.75 -9.05 -15.92
C GLU A 11 10.04 -8.79 -15.14
N LEU A 12 11.19 -9.25 -15.63
CA LEU A 12 12.49 -8.95 -15.04
C LEU A 12 12.80 -7.45 -15.06
N GLY A 13 12.54 -6.78 -16.20
CA GLY A 13 12.70 -5.34 -16.32
C GLY A 13 11.80 -4.56 -15.35
N ARG A 14 10.55 -4.99 -15.18
CA ARG A 14 9.62 -4.44 -14.21
C ARG A 14 10.13 -4.59 -12.78
N ARG A 15 10.59 -5.77 -12.40
CA ARG A 15 11.15 -6.05 -11.06
C ARG A 15 12.43 -5.25 -10.77
N LEU A 16 13.33 -5.13 -11.75
CA LEU A 16 14.54 -4.32 -11.60
C LEU A 16 14.23 -2.83 -11.41
N LYS A 17 13.25 -2.31 -12.16
CA LYS A 17 12.81 -0.91 -12.03
C LYS A 17 12.19 -0.67 -10.64
N SER A 18 11.29 -1.55 -10.19
CA SER A 18 10.67 -1.45 -8.87
C SER A 18 11.70 -1.57 -7.73
N TYR A 19 12.65 -2.49 -7.82
CA TYR A 19 13.69 -2.67 -6.81
C TYR A 19 14.59 -1.43 -6.67
N LYS A 20 15.04 -0.84 -7.78
CA LYS A 20 15.88 0.39 -7.75
C LYS A 20 15.08 1.62 -7.28
N ALA A 21 13.80 1.72 -7.65
CA ALA A 21 12.96 2.84 -7.21
C ALA A 21 12.64 2.75 -5.71
N GLN A 22 12.36 1.55 -5.20
CA GLN A 22 11.98 1.35 -3.80
C GLN A 22 13.11 1.63 -2.82
N SER A 23 14.35 1.19 -3.10
CA SER A 23 15.46 1.28 -2.14
C SER A 23 16.03 2.69 -1.90
N SER A 24 15.62 3.70 -2.69
CA SER A 24 16.08 5.08 -2.56
C SER A 24 14.95 6.11 -2.43
N PHE A 25 13.69 5.67 -2.38
CA PHE A 25 12.56 6.59 -2.37
C PHE A 25 12.17 6.98 -0.93
N CYS A 26 12.23 8.28 -0.65
CA CYS A 26 11.84 8.86 0.63
C CYS A 26 10.44 9.45 0.53
N ILE A 27 9.51 9.01 1.35
CA ILE A 27 8.15 9.53 1.40
C ILE A 27 8.11 10.76 2.30
N LYS A 28 7.80 11.90 1.71
CA LYS A 28 7.68 13.21 2.39
C LYS A 28 6.23 13.69 2.42
N SER A 29 5.41 13.22 1.49
CA SER A 29 4.01 13.60 1.32
C SER A 29 3.14 12.40 0.94
N PRO A 30 1.81 12.46 1.13
CA PRO A 30 0.89 11.44 0.62
C PRO A 30 1.00 11.23 -0.90
N SER A 31 1.29 12.29 -1.65
CA SER A 31 1.49 12.23 -3.11
C SER A 31 2.66 11.32 -3.49
N ASP A 32 3.76 11.35 -2.72
CA ASP A 32 4.92 10.49 -2.98
C ASP A 32 4.54 9.01 -2.84
N ALA A 33 3.75 8.68 -1.81
CA ALA A 33 3.27 7.31 -1.61
C ALA A 33 2.28 6.89 -2.70
N ALA A 34 1.37 7.79 -3.10
CA ALA A 34 0.43 7.53 -4.18
C ALA A 34 1.12 7.28 -5.52
N GLU A 35 2.17 8.06 -5.85
CA GLU A 35 2.95 7.90 -7.09
C GLU A 35 3.55 6.50 -7.21
N LEU A 36 4.04 5.93 -6.12
CA LEU A 36 4.65 4.59 -6.11
C LEU A 36 3.67 3.47 -6.50
N VAL A 37 2.37 3.65 -6.23
CA VAL A 37 1.38 2.59 -6.38
C VAL A 37 0.33 2.89 -7.45
N MET A 38 0.18 4.14 -7.87
CA MET A 38 -0.87 4.62 -8.77
C MET A 38 -0.94 3.82 -10.08
N GLU A 39 0.17 3.72 -10.80
CA GLU A 39 0.22 3.06 -12.13
C GLU A 39 -0.14 1.57 -12.06
N GLU A 40 0.13 0.93 -10.95
CA GLU A 40 -0.20 -0.48 -10.78
C GLU A 40 -1.65 -0.66 -10.29
N MET A 41 -2.12 0.21 -9.40
CA MET A 41 -3.39 0.03 -8.70
C MET A 41 -4.60 0.58 -9.46
N ARG A 42 -4.45 1.66 -10.24
CA ARG A 42 -5.57 2.33 -10.92
C ARG A 42 -6.32 1.46 -11.93
N TYR A 43 -5.67 0.43 -12.49
CA TYR A 43 -6.26 -0.45 -13.49
C TYR A 43 -6.74 -1.80 -12.95
N LEU A 44 -6.60 -2.01 -11.64
CA LEU A 44 -7.04 -3.26 -11.03
C LEU A 44 -8.57 -3.34 -11.00
N ARG A 45 -9.11 -4.44 -11.51
CA ARG A 45 -10.56 -4.71 -11.54
C ARG A 45 -11.11 -5.23 -10.22
N LYS A 46 -10.24 -5.54 -9.27
CA LYS A 46 -10.57 -5.98 -7.91
C LYS A 46 -9.86 -5.09 -6.94
N GLU A 47 -10.45 -4.89 -5.78
CA GLU A 47 -9.78 -4.21 -4.68
C GLU A 47 -8.53 -4.98 -4.26
N CYS A 48 -7.45 -4.27 -4.09
CA CYS A 48 -6.17 -4.79 -3.63
C CYS A 48 -5.65 -3.88 -2.53
N LEU A 49 -5.20 -4.47 -1.44
CA LEU A 49 -4.53 -3.74 -0.36
C LEU A 49 -3.02 -3.93 -0.49
N LYS A 50 -2.30 -2.83 -0.63
CA LYS A 50 -0.83 -2.78 -0.60
C LYS A 50 -0.33 -2.20 0.71
N LEU A 51 0.78 -2.73 1.17
CA LEU A 51 1.51 -2.27 2.34
C LEU A 51 2.84 -1.68 1.91
N ILE A 52 3.07 -0.41 2.19
CA ILE A 52 4.36 0.27 2.05
C ILE A 52 5.02 0.29 3.42
N MET A 53 6.20 -0.30 3.53
CA MET A 53 6.97 -0.42 4.75
C MET A 53 8.14 0.56 4.74
N LEU A 54 8.28 1.34 5.82
CA LEU A 54 9.21 2.46 5.91
C LEU A 54 10.20 2.27 7.06
N ASN A 55 11.42 2.78 6.88
CA ASN A 55 12.37 2.93 7.95
C ASN A 55 12.17 4.27 8.71
N ILE A 56 13.00 4.51 9.75
CA ILE A 56 12.94 5.73 10.58
C ILE A 56 13.17 7.05 9.82
N LYS A 57 13.68 6.98 8.57
CA LYS A 57 13.90 8.14 7.69
C LYS A 57 12.82 8.24 6.61
N ASN A 58 11.71 7.53 6.76
CA ASN A 58 10.64 7.40 5.76
C ASN A 58 11.11 6.89 4.39
N MET A 59 12.24 6.18 4.35
CA MET A 59 12.68 5.49 3.13
C MET A 59 11.89 4.20 2.97
N VAL A 60 11.47 3.92 1.75
CA VAL A 60 10.73 2.69 1.44
C VAL A 60 11.67 1.49 1.55
N ILE A 61 11.34 0.57 2.46
CA ILE A 61 12.02 -0.73 2.61
C ILE A 61 11.50 -1.70 1.56
N SER A 62 10.18 -1.85 1.47
CA SER A 62 9.51 -2.71 0.49
C SER A 62 8.02 -2.37 0.38
N ILE A 63 7.40 -2.84 -0.71
CA ILE A 63 5.96 -2.76 -0.95
C ILE A 63 5.45 -4.18 -1.16
N LYS A 64 4.33 -4.53 -0.52
CA LYS A 64 3.72 -5.86 -0.64
C LYS A 64 2.22 -5.79 -0.86
N ASP A 65 1.70 -6.73 -1.63
CA ASP A 65 0.27 -7.01 -1.71
C ASP A 65 -0.12 -7.85 -0.49
N ILE A 66 -1.13 -7.37 0.26
CA ILE A 66 -1.63 -8.04 1.46
C ILE A 66 -2.89 -8.84 1.14
N SER A 67 -3.80 -8.28 0.34
CA SER A 67 -5.02 -8.96 -0.05
C SER A 67 -5.45 -8.57 -1.46
N MET A 68 -6.16 -9.47 -2.13
CA MET A 68 -6.83 -9.24 -3.42
C MET A 68 -8.26 -9.76 -3.30
N GLY A 69 -9.24 -8.92 -3.60
CA GLY A 69 -10.66 -9.30 -3.56
C GLY A 69 -11.50 -8.16 -3.05
N SER A 70 -12.22 -8.31 -1.97
CA SER A 70 -12.89 -7.22 -1.28
C SER A 70 -12.12 -6.86 -0.01
N LEU A 71 -12.12 -5.58 0.34
CA LEU A 71 -11.56 -5.08 1.61
C LEU A 71 -12.49 -5.35 2.80
N ASN A 72 -13.31 -6.40 2.71
CA ASN A 72 -14.19 -6.75 3.80
C ASN A 72 -13.37 -6.94 5.10
N SER A 73 -13.81 -6.35 6.19
CA SER A 73 -13.15 -6.38 7.51
C SER A 73 -12.89 -7.79 8.05
N SER A 74 -13.55 -8.80 7.47
CA SER A 74 -13.30 -10.23 7.72
C SER A 74 -12.08 -10.77 6.97
N ILE A 75 -11.58 -10.08 5.94
CA ILE A 75 -10.49 -10.55 5.06
C ILE A 75 -9.17 -9.86 5.40
N VAL A 76 -9.20 -8.56 5.76
CA VAL A 76 -8.00 -7.81 6.14
C VAL A 76 -7.85 -7.81 7.66
N HIS A 77 -6.98 -8.69 8.15
CA HIS A 77 -6.68 -8.74 9.59
C HIS A 77 -5.40 -7.95 9.89
N PRO A 78 -5.35 -7.07 10.91
CA PRO A 78 -4.12 -6.34 11.28
C PRO A 78 -2.90 -7.25 11.44
N ARG A 79 -3.10 -8.49 11.87
CA ARG A 79 -2.04 -9.50 11.97
C ARG A 79 -1.30 -9.69 10.65
N GLU A 80 -1.98 -9.77 9.51
CA GLU A 80 -1.35 -10.00 8.21
C GLU A 80 -0.45 -8.83 7.80
N ILE A 81 -0.86 -7.61 8.13
CA ILE A 81 -0.10 -6.38 7.90
C ILE A 81 1.14 -6.35 8.79
N TYR A 82 0.95 -6.54 10.10
CA TYR A 82 2.06 -6.39 11.06
C TYR A 82 3.06 -7.53 11.02
N VAL A 83 2.67 -8.74 10.61
CA VAL A 83 3.62 -9.83 10.34
C VAL A 83 4.63 -9.42 9.26
N GLU A 84 4.18 -8.78 8.17
CA GLU A 84 5.06 -8.34 7.12
C GLU A 84 5.88 -7.11 7.54
N ALA A 85 5.29 -6.18 8.28
CA ALA A 85 5.98 -5.02 8.82
C ALA A 85 7.12 -5.41 9.78
N ILE A 86 6.88 -6.37 10.68
CA ILE A 86 7.87 -6.90 11.62
C ILE A 86 9.00 -7.62 10.87
N LYS A 87 8.68 -8.49 9.92
CA LYS A 87 9.67 -9.20 9.08
C LYS A 87 10.59 -8.23 8.33
N ALA A 88 10.05 -7.09 7.90
CA ALA A 88 10.81 -6.05 7.21
C ALA A 88 11.57 -5.11 8.16
N SER A 89 11.41 -5.26 9.48
CA SER A 89 11.96 -4.34 10.49
C SER A 89 11.54 -2.89 10.24
N SER A 90 10.26 -2.69 9.91
CA SER A 90 9.68 -1.38 9.61
C SER A 90 9.57 -0.53 10.86
N ALA A 91 9.84 0.77 10.75
CA ALA A 91 9.56 1.75 11.79
C ALA A 91 8.12 2.27 11.70
N SER A 92 7.59 2.35 10.49
CA SER A 92 6.21 2.78 10.21
C SER A 92 5.70 2.16 8.91
N ILE A 93 4.39 2.27 8.69
CA ILE A 93 3.73 1.74 7.50
C ILE A 93 2.75 2.75 6.89
N ILE A 94 2.52 2.61 5.59
CA ILE A 94 1.40 3.20 4.86
C ILE A 94 0.63 2.05 4.21
N ILE A 95 -0.69 2.11 4.25
CA ILE A 95 -1.54 1.19 3.48
C ILE A 95 -2.17 1.94 2.32
N CYS A 96 -2.31 1.27 1.20
CA CYS A 96 -2.95 1.79 0.00
C CYS A 96 -3.94 0.75 -0.52
N HIS A 97 -5.16 1.15 -0.84
CA HIS A 97 -6.09 0.29 -1.54
C HIS A 97 -6.72 1.02 -2.73
N ASN A 98 -7.14 0.28 -3.74
CA ASN A 98 -7.79 0.85 -4.90
C ASN A 98 -9.30 0.61 -4.85
N HIS A 99 -10.05 1.59 -5.38
CA HIS A 99 -11.45 1.42 -5.72
C HIS A 99 -11.61 1.18 -7.23
N PRO A 100 -12.08 0.00 -7.67
CA PRO A 100 -12.30 -0.30 -9.09
C PRO A 100 -13.31 0.64 -9.78
N SER A 101 -14.15 1.32 -9.00
CA SER A 101 -15.06 2.37 -9.50
C SER A 101 -14.35 3.61 -10.01
N GLY A 102 -13.08 3.81 -9.61
CA GLY A 102 -12.30 5.02 -9.91
C GLY A 102 -12.55 6.19 -8.96
N ASP A 103 -13.54 6.11 -8.06
CA ASP A 103 -13.81 7.11 -7.03
C ASP A 103 -13.01 6.79 -5.75
N PRO A 104 -12.06 7.65 -5.32
CA PRO A 104 -11.25 7.42 -4.13
C PRO A 104 -11.94 7.84 -2.82
N SER A 105 -13.25 8.08 -2.81
CA SER A 105 -13.96 8.45 -1.59
C SER A 105 -13.95 7.29 -0.59
N PRO A 106 -13.44 7.50 0.65
CA PRO A 106 -13.38 6.44 1.66
C PRO A 106 -14.77 5.96 2.07
N SER A 107 -14.93 4.66 2.24
CA SER A 107 -16.13 4.02 2.78
C SER A 107 -16.09 3.94 4.32
N GLU A 108 -17.21 3.60 4.95
CA GLU A 108 -17.26 3.31 6.39
C GLU A 108 -16.39 2.09 6.75
N GLU A 109 -16.29 1.13 5.85
CA GLU A 109 -15.46 -0.07 6.03
C GLU A 109 -13.98 0.29 6.03
N ASP A 110 -13.54 1.19 5.15
CA ASP A 110 -12.17 1.70 5.12
C ASP A 110 -11.81 2.42 6.43
N MET A 111 -12.73 3.23 6.96
CA MET A 111 -12.55 3.90 8.24
C MET A 111 -12.41 2.89 9.40
N ASN A 112 -13.24 1.85 9.41
CA ASN A 112 -13.20 0.82 10.45
C ASN A 112 -11.90 0.00 10.39
N ILE A 113 -11.46 -0.40 9.21
CA ILE A 113 -10.20 -1.11 9.00
C ILE A 113 -9.02 -0.23 9.44
N THR A 114 -9.00 1.03 9.02
CA THR A 114 -7.95 1.99 9.39
C THR A 114 -7.81 2.11 10.90
N ARG A 115 -8.93 2.30 11.60
CA ARG A 115 -8.93 2.40 13.08
C ARG A 115 -8.32 1.15 13.72
N ARG A 116 -8.75 -0.05 13.30
CA ARG A 116 -8.22 -1.32 13.83
C ARG A 116 -6.72 -1.48 13.58
N ILE A 117 -6.23 -1.06 12.42
CA ILE A 117 -4.80 -1.10 12.09
C ILE A 117 -4.04 -0.10 12.95
N CYS A 118 -4.53 1.13 13.12
CA CYS A 118 -3.92 2.12 14.01
C CYS A 118 -3.81 1.62 15.46
N GLU A 119 -4.89 1.04 16.00
CA GLU A 119 -4.90 0.50 17.36
C GLU A 119 -3.87 -0.62 17.52
N ALA A 120 -3.80 -1.55 16.57
CA ALA A 120 -2.81 -2.61 16.57
C ALA A 120 -1.38 -2.06 16.45
N GLY A 121 -1.16 -1.02 15.64
CA GLY A 121 0.14 -0.36 15.46
C GLY A 121 0.69 0.23 16.75
N LYS A 122 -0.17 0.89 17.51
CA LYS A 122 0.20 1.43 18.84
C LYS A 122 0.68 0.36 19.82
N ILE A 123 0.10 -0.83 19.75
CA ILE A 123 0.49 -1.97 20.59
C ILE A 123 1.82 -2.57 20.13
N VAL A 124 2.00 -2.69 18.81
CA VAL A 124 3.18 -3.31 18.19
C VAL A 124 4.38 -2.35 18.16
N GLY A 125 4.15 -1.03 18.27
CA GLY A 125 5.18 -0.01 18.13
C GLY A 125 5.59 0.27 16.68
N ILE A 126 4.68 0.04 15.73
CA ILE A 126 4.86 0.34 14.30
C ILE A 126 3.64 1.17 13.85
N ASP A 127 3.83 2.46 13.68
CA ASP A 127 2.71 3.36 13.40
C ASP A 127 2.20 3.27 11.95
N LEU A 128 0.88 3.28 11.78
CA LEU A 128 0.25 3.58 10.51
C LEU A 128 0.27 5.10 10.32
N ILE A 129 1.09 5.59 9.39
CA ILE A 129 1.27 7.04 9.16
C ILE A 129 0.33 7.62 8.11
N ASP A 130 -0.24 6.79 7.23
CA ASP A 130 -1.32 7.17 6.33
C ASP A 130 -2.06 5.94 5.77
N HIS A 131 -3.28 6.18 5.29
CA HIS A 131 -4.06 5.27 4.47
C HIS A 131 -4.51 6.00 3.20
N LEU A 132 -4.14 5.46 2.04
CA LEU A 132 -4.45 6.05 0.74
C LEU A 132 -5.51 5.22 0.03
N VAL A 133 -6.57 5.87 -0.41
CA VAL A 133 -7.55 5.28 -1.34
C VAL A 133 -7.20 5.73 -2.75
N ILE A 134 -6.95 4.78 -3.64
CA ILE A 134 -6.52 5.03 -5.02
C ILE A 134 -7.72 4.87 -5.96
N GLY A 135 -8.01 5.93 -6.71
CA GLY A 135 -8.98 5.93 -7.79
C GLY A 135 -8.31 6.00 -9.17
N ASP A 136 -9.06 6.45 -10.17
CA ASP A 136 -8.52 6.63 -11.53
C ASP A 136 -7.74 7.95 -11.64
N GLY A 137 -6.41 7.86 -11.46
CA GLY A 137 -5.51 9.01 -11.48
C GLY A 137 -5.70 10.00 -10.33
N LYS A 138 -6.46 9.62 -9.29
CA LYS A 138 -6.76 10.41 -8.11
C LYS A 138 -6.53 9.57 -6.86
N PHE A 139 -6.30 10.21 -5.74
CA PHE A 139 -6.23 9.53 -4.44
C PHE A 139 -6.82 10.41 -3.33
N VAL A 140 -7.14 9.77 -2.21
CA VAL A 140 -7.50 10.42 -0.95
C VAL A 140 -6.58 9.90 0.13
N SER A 141 -6.00 10.80 0.91
CA SER A 141 -5.22 10.51 2.12
C SER A 141 -6.11 10.66 3.35
N PHE A 142 -6.15 9.66 4.19
CA PHE A 142 -6.84 9.70 5.48
C PHE A 142 -6.23 10.73 6.41
N LYS A 143 -4.90 10.83 6.41
CA LYS A 143 -4.17 11.83 7.19
C LYS A 143 -4.54 13.26 6.81
N GLU A 144 -4.55 13.59 5.51
CA GLU A 144 -4.92 14.91 5.02
C GLU A 144 -6.40 15.24 5.31
N LYS A 145 -7.26 14.23 5.35
CA LYS A 145 -8.69 14.38 5.69
C LYS A 145 -8.95 14.45 7.19
N GLY A 146 -7.94 14.23 8.04
CA GLY A 146 -8.12 14.15 9.48
C GLY A 146 -8.93 12.94 9.95
N LEU A 147 -8.84 11.82 9.21
CA LEU A 147 -9.56 10.56 9.47
C LEU A 147 -8.64 9.51 10.16
N LEU A 148 -7.38 9.86 10.38
CA LEU A 148 -6.37 8.98 10.99
C LEU A 148 -6.08 9.41 12.43
#